data_9a9029d01dbf893895cc52c1f4c8c8bf
#
_entry.id   9a9029d01dbf893895cc52c1f4c8c8bf
#
_cell.length_a   1.000
_cell.length_b   1.000
_cell.length_c   1.000
_cell.angle_alpha   90.00
_cell.angle_beta   90.00
_cell.angle_gamma   90.00
#
_symmetry.space_group_name_H-M   'P 1'
#
loop_
_entity.id
_entity.type
_entity.pdbx_description
1 polymer ?
#
loop_
_entity_poly.entity_id
_entity_poly.type
_entity_poly.pdbx_seq_one_letter_code
_entity_poly.pdbx_strand_id
1 'polypeptide(L)'
;SLISYSVGCMFGRYSLDKKGIVNAGAPLNVNEYVSFSVDKDNIIPICDDEYFKDDIVGRFVEFIKIVYGVDSLDDNLTFIAKALGGKGNPREIIRNYFVNDFYKEHCATYSGTVGKRPIYWLFDAGKNNSFKALIYMHRYQPDTIARIRTDYVHEQQARYRTAIADLEQRIANASTGERVKLNKKLTTLQAQDAEIRAYEEEIHHLADQMISIDLDDGVKKNYAIFQDVLAKIK
;
A
#
# COMPACT_ATOMS: atom_id res chain seq x y z
N SER A 1 2.87 17.41 2.47
CA SER A 1 3.61 16.85 3.64
C SER A 1 4.80 16.01 3.18
N LEU A 2 5.75 15.74 4.09
CA LEU A 2 6.92 14.89 3.84
C LEU A 2 6.49 13.48 3.38
N ILE A 3 5.47 12.91 4.03
CA ILE A 3 4.94 11.58 3.67
C ILE A 3 4.39 11.56 2.25
N SER A 4 3.58 12.54 1.85
CA SER A 4 3.05 12.62 0.49
C SER A 4 4.15 12.79 -0.56
N TYR A 5 5.22 13.54 -0.24
CA TYR A 5 6.36 13.71 -1.12
C TYR A 5 7.15 12.39 -1.28
N SER A 6 7.40 11.67 -0.17
CA SER A 6 8.08 10.38 -0.22
C SER A 6 7.32 9.35 -1.05
N VAL A 7 5.99 9.28 -0.92
CA VAL A 7 5.13 8.42 -1.78
C VAL A 7 5.24 8.84 -3.25
N GLY A 8 5.30 10.15 -3.52
CA GLY A 8 5.55 10.65 -4.87
C GLY A 8 6.91 10.21 -5.43
N CYS A 9 7.95 10.16 -4.60
CA CYS A 9 9.27 9.65 -4.98
C CYS A 9 9.23 8.13 -5.20
N MET A 10 8.51 7.37 -4.36
CA MET A 10 8.36 5.91 -4.54
C MET A 10 7.77 5.57 -5.90
N PHE A 11 6.79 6.35 -6.37
CA PHE A 11 6.12 6.14 -7.66
C PHE A 11 6.76 6.89 -8.84
N GLY A 12 7.82 7.66 -8.60
CA GLY A 12 8.52 8.40 -9.64
C GLY A 12 7.81 9.69 -10.10
N ARG A 13 6.72 10.11 -9.43
CA ARG A 13 6.13 11.44 -9.66
C ARG A 13 7.12 12.54 -9.36
N TYR A 14 7.92 12.36 -8.31
CA TYR A 14 9.05 13.21 -7.92
C TYR A 14 10.33 12.39 -7.87
N SER A 15 11.47 13.11 -7.86
CA SER A 15 12.79 12.52 -7.67
C SER A 15 13.60 13.39 -6.70
N LEU A 16 14.53 12.77 -5.97
CA LEU A 16 15.52 13.51 -5.18
C LEU A 16 16.59 14.17 -6.07
N ASP A 17 16.74 13.70 -7.30
CA ASP A 17 17.78 14.12 -8.25
C ASP A 17 17.30 15.22 -9.21
N LYS A 18 15.98 15.50 -9.25
CA LYS A 18 15.37 16.44 -10.20
C LYS A 18 14.25 17.26 -9.57
N LYS A 19 14.20 18.55 -9.86
CA LYS A 19 13.16 19.46 -9.34
C LYS A 19 11.84 19.30 -10.08
N GLY A 20 10.73 19.44 -9.35
CA GLY A 20 9.38 19.46 -9.90
C GLY A 20 8.78 18.08 -10.13
N ILE A 21 7.76 18.02 -10.99
CA ILE A 21 7.13 16.77 -11.40
C ILE A 21 8.02 16.14 -12.47
N VAL A 22 8.46 14.91 -12.23
CA VAL A 22 9.35 14.15 -13.12
C VAL A 22 8.56 13.25 -14.05
N ASN A 23 7.58 12.51 -13.51
CA ASN A 23 6.71 11.68 -14.33
C ASN A 23 5.22 11.99 -14.11
N ALA A 24 4.50 12.17 -15.20
CA ALA A 24 3.05 12.37 -15.23
C ALA A 24 2.42 11.67 -16.47
N GLY A 25 2.84 10.44 -16.76
CA GLY A 25 2.32 9.64 -17.87
C GLY A 25 3.31 9.37 -19.00
N ALA A 26 4.49 9.97 -18.97
CA ALA A 26 5.56 9.63 -19.91
C ALA A 26 6.24 8.28 -19.54
N PRO A 27 6.92 7.62 -20.49
CA PRO A 27 7.75 6.46 -20.18
C PRO A 27 8.78 6.78 -19.07
N LEU A 28 8.95 5.85 -18.13
CA LEU A 28 9.83 6.05 -17.00
C LEU A 28 11.30 6.03 -17.44
N ASN A 29 12.04 7.11 -17.15
CA ASN A 29 13.48 7.15 -17.32
C ASN A 29 14.18 6.88 -15.98
N VAL A 30 14.64 5.67 -15.75
CA VAL A 30 15.26 5.24 -14.48
C VAL A 30 16.50 6.05 -14.10
N ASN A 31 17.19 6.67 -15.05
CA ASN A 31 18.35 7.51 -14.79
C ASN A 31 18.01 8.83 -14.04
N GLU A 32 16.74 9.17 -13.93
CA GLU A 32 16.27 10.33 -13.17
C GLU A 32 16.02 10.02 -11.68
N TYR A 33 16.28 8.78 -11.22
CA TYR A 33 15.97 8.28 -9.87
C TYR A 33 17.17 7.53 -9.27
N VAL A 34 18.33 8.20 -9.23
CA VAL A 34 19.59 7.59 -8.79
C VAL A 34 19.68 7.51 -7.26
N SER A 35 19.35 8.61 -6.57
CA SER A 35 19.46 8.72 -5.11
C SER A 35 18.42 7.88 -4.38
N PHE A 36 17.21 7.80 -4.92
CA PHE A 36 16.13 6.96 -4.40
C PHE A 36 15.41 6.27 -5.57
N SER A 37 15.53 4.96 -5.63
CA SER A 37 14.99 4.18 -6.75
C SER A 37 13.46 4.20 -6.76
N VAL A 38 12.88 4.41 -7.93
CA VAL A 38 11.45 4.29 -8.15
C VAL A 38 10.99 2.83 -8.05
N ASP A 39 9.77 2.61 -7.58
CA ASP A 39 9.15 1.30 -7.60
C ASP A 39 9.03 0.76 -9.04
N LYS A 40 9.39 -0.51 -9.24
CA LYS A 40 9.55 -1.09 -10.58
C LYS A 40 8.23 -1.34 -11.29
N ASP A 41 7.28 -1.92 -10.59
CA ASP A 41 6.01 -2.39 -11.17
C ASP A 41 4.83 -1.46 -10.88
N ASN A 42 5.08 -0.36 -10.19
CA ASN A 42 4.05 0.61 -9.80
C ASN A 42 3.03 0.08 -8.79
N ILE A 43 3.40 -0.93 -7.99
CA ILE A 43 2.51 -1.54 -7.00
C ILE A 43 3.22 -1.55 -5.64
N ILE A 44 2.72 -0.78 -4.69
CA ILE A 44 3.30 -0.71 -3.34
C ILE A 44 2.28 -1.26 -2.33
N PRO A 45 2.54 -2.44 -1.73
CA PRO A 45 1.65 -3.03 -0.76
C PRO A 45 1.64 -2.27 0.57
N ILE A 46 0.44 -2.27 1.22
CA ILE A 46 0.21 -1.72 2.55
C ILE A 46 -0.35 -2.85 3.40
N CYS A 47 0.51 -3.60 4.08
CA CYS A 47 0.13 -4.72 4.93
C CYS A 47 0.21 -4.36 6.42
N ASP A 48 -0.40 -5.20 7.27
CA ASP A 48 -0.36 -5.06 8.73
C ASP A 48 1.07 -5.16 9.30
N ASP A 49 1.98 -5.79 8.56
CA ASP A 49 3.40 -5.90 8.88
C ASP A 49 4.28 -5.79 7.62
N GLU A 50 5.60 -5.72 7.82
CA GLU A 50 6.60 -5.59 6.76
C GLU A 50 6.94 -6.97 6.18
N TYR A 51 6.06 -7.50 5.35
CA TYR A 51 6.22 -8.79 4.69
C TYR A 51 6.83 -8.68 3.29
N PHE A 52 6.29 -7.82 2.46
CA PHE A 52 6.80 -7.58 1.11
C PHE A 52 8.06 -6.70 1.14
N LYS A 53 8.99 -6.95 0.21
CA LYS A 53 10.26 -6.17 0.11
C LYS A 53 10.03 -4.70 -0.22
N ASP A 54 8.95 -4.41 -0.92
CA ASP A 54 8.50 -3.09 -1.36
C ASP A 54 7.36 -2.53 -0.50
N ASP A 55 7.17 -3.09 0.71
CA ASP A 55 6.21 -2.57 1.68
C ASP A 55 6.39 -1.07 1.91
N ILE A 56 5.26 -0.35 1.96
CA ILE A 56 5.25 1.12 2.01
C ILE A 56 6.03 1.70 3.19
N VAL A 57 6.01 1.03 4.36
CA VAL A 57 6.75 1.50 5.54
C VAL A 57 8.24 1.25 5.38
N GLY A 58 8.63 0.10 4.85
CA GLY A 58 10.01 -0.20 4.49
C GLY A 58 10.58 0.83 3.52
N ARG A 59 9.84 1.13 2.46
CA ARG A 59 10.19 2.17 1.46
C ARG A 59 10.25 3.56 2.07
N PHE A 60 9.33 3.90 2.97
CA PHE A 60 9.34 5.18 3.67
C PHE A 60 10.56 5.33 4.59
N VAL A 61 10.91 4.29 5.33
CA VAL A 61 12.11 4.28 6.19
C VAL A 61 13.38 4.43 5.37
N GLU A 62 13.47 3.73 4.23
CA GLU A 62 14.58 3.89 3.28
C GLU A 62 14.70 5.35 2.78
N PHE A 63 13.58 5.96 2.40
CA PHE A 63 13.53 7.36 1.99
C PHE A 63 14.05 8.30 3.09
N ILE A 64 13.58 8.16 4.33
CA ILE A 64 14.04 8.97 5.48
C ILE A 64 15.53 8.80 5.72
N LYS A 65 16.02 7.56 5.64
CA LYS A 65 17.45 7.25 5.79
C LYS A 65 18.31 7.93 4.71
N ILE A 66 17.86 7.96 3.48
CA ILE A 66 18.59 8.59 2.38
C ILE A 66 18.60 10.11 2.52
N VAL A 67 17.46 10.71 2.86
CA VAL A 67 17.31 12.17 2.92
C VAL A 67 18.00 12.79 4.14
N TYR A 68 17.92 12.14 5.30
CA TYR A 68 18.37 12.70 6.58
C TYR A 68 19.59 11.99 7.20
N GLY A 69 20.03 10.89 6.60
CA GLY A 69 21.15 10.10 7.10
C GLY A 69 20.73 9.00 8.08
N VAL A 70 21.60 7.98 8.20
CA VAL A 70 21.35 6.81 9.06
C VAL A 70 21.41 7.17 10.55
N ASP A 71 22.28 8.09 10.93
CA ASP A 71 22.52 8.43 12.34
C ASP A 71 21.33 9.14 12.99
N SER A 72 20.50 9.83 12.20
CA SER A 72 19.31 10.54 12.67
C SER A 72 18.00 9.79 12.40
N LEU A 73 18.05 8.55 11.92
CA LEU A 73 16.87 7.80 11.47
C LEU A 73 15.83 7.63 12.57
N ASP A 74 16.24 7.14 13.74
CA ASP A 74 15.33 6.84 14.86
C ASP A 74 14.69 8.13 15.43
N ASP A 75 15.44 9.21 15.49
CA ASP A 75 14.93 10.51 15.92
C ASP A 75 13.89 11.05 14.93
N ASN A 76 14.17 10.95 13.63
CA ASN A 76 13.25 11.37 12.59
C ASN A 76 11.96 10.54 12.57
N LEU A 77 12.06 9.22 12.66
CA LEU A 77 10.88 8.35 12.75
C LEU A 77 10.05 8.65 13.99
N THR A 78 10.71 8.89 15.13
CA THR A 78 10.05 9.28 16.39
C THR A 78 9.35 10.63 16.25
N PHE A 79 9.99 11.61 15.63
CA PHE A 79 9.39 12.92 15.35
C PHE A 79 8.15 12.82 14.47
N ILE A 80 8.25 12.05 13.39
CA ILE A 80 7.12 11.82 12.46
C ILE A 80 5.97 11.12 13.16
N ALA A 81 6.24 10.07 13.94
CA ALA A 81 5.22 9.35 14.70
C ALA A 81 4.49 10.25 15.70
N LYS A 82 5.22 11.12 16.40
CA LYS A 82 4.63 12.13 17.30
C LYS A 82 3.78 13.14 16.53
N ALA A 83 4.23 13.60 15.36
CA ALA A 83 3.48 14.52 14.51
C ALA A 83 2.17 13.90 13.98
N LEU A 84 2.13 12.57 13.83
CA LEU A 84 0.91 11.81 13.53
C LEU A 84 0.02 11.57 14.77
N GLY A 85 0.39 12.07 15.93
CA GLY A 85 -0.37 11.96 17.17
C GLY A 85 -0.21 10.62 17.91
N GLY A 86 0.70 9.75 17.47
CA GLY A 86 0.90 8.43 18.05
C GLY A 86 1.83 8.41 19.27
N LYS A 87 1.64 7.38 20.09
CA LYS A 87 2.50 7.04 21.24
C LYS A 87 2.90 5.56 21.13
N GLY A 88 4.19 5.27 21.20
CA GLY A 88 4.71 3.90 21.12
C GLY A 88 5.73 3.70 20.01
N ASN A 89 5.74 2.53 19.38
CA ASN A 89 6.69 2.20 18.31
C ASN A 89 6.46 3.09 17.07
N PRO A 90 7.47 3.89 16.65
CA PRO A 90 7.31 4.80 15.52
C PRO A 90 6.90 4.12 14.21
N ARG A 91 7.46 2.94 13.90
CA ARG A 91 7.14 2.22 12.67
C ARG A 91 5.69 1.70 12.67
N GLU A 92 5.18 1.24 13.81
CA GLU A 92 3.77 0.82 13.94
C GLU A 92 2.81 2.00 13.77
N ILE A 93 3.15 3.16 14.34
CA ILE A 93 2.35 4.39 14.19
C ILE A 93 2.30 4.82 12.72
N ILE A 94 3.45 4.83 12.05
CA ILE A 94 3.54 5.17 10.62
C ILE A 94 2.76 4.15 9.78
N ARG A 95 2.84 2.86 10.09
CA ARG A 95 2.06 1.81 9.43
C ARG A 95 0.56 2.03 9.58
N ASN A 96 0.10 2.28 10.80
CA ASN A 96 -1.31 2.58 11.07
C ASN A 96 -1.81 3.79 10.28
N TYR A 97 -0.99 4.83 10.15
CA TYR A 97 -1.32 5.98 9.32
C TYR A 97 -1.47 5.60 7.84
N PHE A 98 -0.55 4.83 7.26
CA PHE A 98 -0.67 4.38 5.88
C PHE A 98 -1.89 3.48 5.65
N VAL A 99 -2.18 2.57 6.57
CA VAL A 99 -3.32 1.64 6.48
C VAL A 99 -4.67 2.36 6.56
N ASN A 100 -4.78 3.40 7.43
CA ASN A 100 -6.09 3.95 7.81
C ASN A 100 -6.35 5.38 7.34
N ASP A 101 -5.32 6.21 7.18
CA ASP A 101 -5.51 7.67 7.06
C ASP A 101 -4.89 8.28 5.80
N PHE A 102 -3.74 7.81 5.37
CA PHE A 102 -3.01 8.37 4.22
C PHE A 102 -3.89 8.54 2.98
N TYR A 103 -4.66 7.52 2.60
CA TYR A 103 -5.47 7.59 1.38
C TYR A 103 -6.63 8.58 1.50
N LYS A 104 -7.22 8.71 2.68
CA LYS A 104 -8.27 9.71 2.96
C LYS A 104 -7.73 11.14 2.80
N GLU A 105 -6.54 11.40 3.36
CA GLU A 105 -5.86 12.70 3.23
C GLU A 105 -5.44 12.97 1.78
N HIS A 106 -4.96 11.96 1.07
CA HIS A 106 -4.67 12.05 -0.35
C HIS A 106 -5.92 12.45 -1.15
N CYS A 107 -7.04 11.77 -0.95
CA CYS A 107 -8.31 12.09 -1.60
C CYS A 107 -8.80 13.51 -1.24
N ALA A 108 -8.59 13.96 -0.02
CA ALA A 108 -8.95 15.32 0.41
C ALA A 108 -8.07 16.39 -0.28
N THR A 109 -6.77 16.13 -0.40
CA THR A 109 -5.82 17.01 -1.08
C THR A 109 -6.15 17.17 -2.58
N TYR A 110 -6.60 16.11 -3.21
CA TYR A 110 -6.99 16.10 -4.63
C TYR A 110 -8.51 16.26 -4.82
N SER A 111 -9.15 17.06 -3.99
CA SER A 111 -10.57 17.42 -4.14
C SER A 111 -10.75 18.82 -4.69
N GLY A 112 -11.75 18.98 -5.53
CA GLY A 112 -12.12 20.25 -6.13
C GLY A 112 -13.65 20.39 -6.29
N THR A 113 -14.12 21.43 -6.96
CA THR A 113 -15.53 21.70 -7.21
C THR A 113 -16.27 20.55 -7.89
N VAL A 114 -15.56 19.72 -8.65
CA VAL A 114 -16.10 18.53 -9.35
C VAL A 114 -15.87 17.22 -8.58
N GLY A 115 -15.47 17.29 -7.31
CA GLY A 115 -15.23 16.15 -6.41
C GLY A 115 -13.79 15.67 -6.37
N LYS A 116 -13.57 14.55 -5.69
CA LYS A 116 -12.24 13.98 -5.44
C LYS A 116 -11.65 13.33 -6.69
N ARG A 117 -10.36 13.54 -6.92
CA ARG A 117 -9.61 13.04 -8.09
C ARG A 117 -8.25 12.50 -7.66
N PRO A 118 -8.21 11.40 -6.86
CA PRO A 118 -6.95 10.86 -6.39
C PRO A 118 -6.11 10.34 -7.56
N ILE A 119 -4.86 10.75 -7.60
CA ILE A 119 -3.88 10.26 -8.61
C ILE A 119 -3.22 8.96 -8.20
N TYR A 120 -3.20 8.64 -6.91
CA TYR A 120 -2.90 7.30 -6.42
C TYR A 120 -4.22 6.56 -6.19
N TRP A 121 -4.27 5.31 -6.60
CA TRP A 121 -5.41 4.44 -6.40
C TRP A 121 -5.07 3.38 -5.37
N LEU A 122 -5.97 3.18 -4.42
CA LEU A 122 -5.82 2.16 -3.39
C LEU A 122 -6.70 0.96 -3.75
N PHE A 123 -6.07 -0.12 -4.15
CA PHE A 123 -6.70 -1.45 -4.15
C PHE A 123 -6.92 -1.87 -2.71
N ASP A 124 -8.14 -2.28 -2.36
CA ASP A 124 -8.56 -2.49 -0.97
C ASP A 124 -9.54 -3.65 -0.87
N ALA A 125 -9.11 -4.74 -0.25
CA ALA A 125 -9.92 -5.95 -0.09
C ALA A 125 -11.06 -5.79 0.91
N GLY A 126 -10.99 -4.82 1.84
CA GLY A 126 -12.09 -4.54 2.75
C GLY A 126 -11.72 -4.22 4.20
N LYS A 127 -12.71 -4.38 5.07
CA LYS A 127 -12.67 -3.90 6.47
C LYS A 127 -11.66 -4.60 7.39
N ASN A 128 -11.24 -5.80 7.05
CA ASN A 128 -10.28 -6.55 7.85
C ASN A 128 -8.81 -6.22 7.45
N ASN A 129 -8.60 -5.32 6.50
CA ASN A 129 -7.28 -4.95 5.99
C ASN A 129 -6.46 -6.15 5.51
N SER A 130 -7.13 -7.15 4.91
CA SER A 130 -6.46 -8.37 4.46
C SER A 130 -5.50 -8.13 3.30
N PHE A 131 -5.79 -7.14 2.46
CA PHE A 131 -4.92 -6.70 1.39
C PHE A 131 -5.18 -5.24 1.03
N LYS A 132 -4.12 -4.48 0.88
CA LYS A 132 -4.12 -3.14 0.30
C LYS A 132 -2.86 -2.93 -0.53
N ALA A 133 -3.00 -2.24 -1.66
CA ALA A 133 -1.87 -1.78 -2.45
C ALA A 133 -2.19 -0.44 -3.11
N LEU A 134 -1.20 0.46 -3.12
CA LEU A 134 -1.24 1.71 -3.88
C LEU A 134 -0.65 1.52 -5.26
N ILE A 135 -1.23 2.19 -6.25
CA ILE A 135 -0.63 2.44 -7.56
C ILE A 135 -0.66 3.93 -7.90
N TYR A 136 0.22 4.35 -8.79
CA TYR A 136 0.16 5.67 -9.42
C TYR A 136 -0.54 5.55 -10.78
N MET A 137 -1.72 6.17 -10.94
CA MET A 137 -2.56 6.05 -12.13
C MET A 137 -1.80 6.33 -13.43
N HIS A 138 -0.92 7.33 -13.43
CA HIS A 138 -0.16 7.72 -14.62
C HIS A 138 0.89 6.69 -15.08
N ARG A 139 1.13 5.66 -14.28
CA ARG A 139 2.00 4.51 -14.60
C ARG A 139 1.22 3.19 -14.73
N TYR A 140 -0.10 3.26 -14.71
CA TYR A 140 -0.95 2.08 -14.91
C TYR A 140 -0.65 1.44 -16.27
N GLN A 141 -0.59 0.11 -16.29
CA GLN A 141 -0.45 -0.71 -17.48
C GLN A 141 -1.57 -1.75 -17.53
N PRO A 142 -1.93 -2.27 -18.71
CA PRO A 142 -2.99 -3.28 -18.84
C PRO A 142 -2.77 -4.52 -17.96
N ASP A 143 -1.50 -4.89 -17.67
CA ASP A 143 -1.14 -6.02 -16.83
C ASP A 143 -1.06 -5.68 -15.33
N THR A 144 -1.28 -4.41 -14.92
CA THR A 144 -1.15 -3.99 -13.51
C THR A 144 -2.05 -4.82 -12.59
N ILE A 145 -3.32 -5.04 -12.95
CA ILE A 145 -4.24 -5.82 -12.11
C ILE A 145 -3.83 -7.29 -12.06
N ALA A 146 -3.38 -7.86 -13.18
CA ALA A 146 -2.86 -9.22 -13.21
C ALA A 146 -1.65 -9.39 -12.28
N ARG A 147 -0.72 -8.42 -12.25
CA ARG A 147 0.42 -8.41 -11.31
C ARG A 147 -0.03 -8.26 -9.86
N ILE A 148 -0.98 -7.36 -9.55
CA ILE A 148 -1.54 -7.25 -8.19
C ILE A 148 -2.07 -8.63 -7.75
N ARG A 149 -2.80 -9.31 -8.61
CA ARG A 149 -3.35 -10.64 -8.32
C ARG A 149 -2.26 -11.68 -8.09
N THR A 150 -1.32 -11.85 -9.04
CA THR A 150 -0.36 -12.96 -9.04
C THR A 150 0.80 -12.72 -8.07
N ASP A 151 1.35 -11.51 -8.03
CA ASP A 151 2.59 -11.24 -7.32
C ASP A 151 2.35 -10.81 -5.86
N TYR A 152 1.12 -10.32 -5.55
CA TYR A 152 0.78 -9.80 -4.22
C TYR A 152 -0.38 -10.52 -3.55
N VAL A 153 -1.56 -10.62 -4.19
CA VAL A 153 -2.73 -11.25 -3.56
C VAL A 153 -2.48 -12.73 -3.32
N HIS A 154 -1.97 -13.48 -4.29
CA HIS A 154 -1.67 -14.91 -4.12
C HIS A 154 -0.59 -15.15 -3.07
N GLU A 155 0.44 -14.30 -3.02
CA GLU A 155 1.50 -14.38 -2.01
C GLU A 155 0.94 -14.10 -0.61
N GLN A 156 0.09 -13.10 -0.46
CA GLN A 156 -0.57 -12.80 0.81
C GLN A 156 -1.52 -13.92 1.27
N GLN A 157 -2.25 -14.55 0.35
CA GLN A 157 -3.06 -15.73 0.65
C GLN A 157 -2.19 -16.89 1.15
N ALA A 158 -1.06 -17.17 0.52
CA ALA A 158 -0.12 -18.21 0.94
C ALA A 158 0.40 -17.92 2.36
N ARG A 159 0.71 -16.67 2.65
CA ARG A 159 1.13 -16.21 3.97
C ARG A 159 0.06 -16.43 5.02
N TYR A 160 -1.20 -16.07 4.77
CA TYR A 160 -2.29 -16.33 5.71
C TYR A 160 -2.46 -17.81 6.00
N ARG A 161 -2.45 -18.67 5.00
CA ARG A 161 -2.52 -20.13 5.20
C ARG A 161 -1.41 -20.65 6.11
N THR A 162 -0.18 -20.21 5.88
CA THR A 162 0.97 -20.60 6.71
C THR A 162 0.84 -20.10 8.13
N ALA A 163 0.45 -18.83 8.32
CA ALA A 163 0.29 -18.22 9.63
C ALA A 163 -0.86 -18.85 10.45
N ILE A 164 -1.95 -19.22 9.80
CA ILE A 164 -3.07 -19.92 10.42
C ILE A 164 -2.63 -21.30 10.90
N ALA A 165 -1.96 -22.09 10.04
CA ALA A 165 -1.46 -23.42 10.41
C ALA A 165 -0.46 -23.37 11.57
N ASP A 166 0.47 -22.41 11.58
CA ASP A 166 1.40 -22.19 12.70
C ASP A 166 0.67 -21.87 14.02
N LEU A 167 -0.34 -20.97 13.95
CA LEU A 167 -1.11 -20.63 15.15
C LEU A 167 -1.91 -21.81 15.70
N GLU A 168 -2.51 -22.62 14.84
CA GLU A 168 -3.25 -23.83 15.27
C GLU A 168 -2.34 -24.81 16.00
N GLN A 169 -1.10 -25.04 15.51
CA GLN A 169 -0.12 -25.88 16.20
C GLN A 169 0.31 -25.27 17.54
N ARG A 170 0.53 -23.97 17.60
CA ARG A 170 0.90 -23.27 18.84
C ARG A 170 -0.22 -23.31 19.88
N ILE A 171 -1.47 -23.15 19.46
CA ILE A 171 -2.64 -23.22 20.34
C ILE A 171 -2.76 -24.61 20.98
N ALA A 172 -2.49 -25.69 20.23
CA ALA A 172 -2.52 -27.05 20.73
C ALA A 172 -1.55 -27.27 21.91
N ASN A 173 -0.40 -26.59 21.91
CA ASN A 173 0.66 -26.72 22.92
C ASN A 173 0.70 -25.58 23.96
N ALA A 174 -0.19 -24.59 23.85
CA ALA A 174 -0.17 -23.40 24.69
C ALA A 174 -0.85 -23.62 26.06
N SER A 175 -0.39 -22.86 27.06
CA SER A 175 -1.10 -22.70 28.35
C SER A 175 -2.44 -22.03 28.20
N THR A 176 -3.34 -22.18 29.17
CA THR A 176 -4.68 -21.60 29.13
C THR A 176 -4.70 -20.09 28.88
N GLY A 177 -3.78 -19.35 29.51
CA GLY A 177 -3.70 -17.90 29.35
C GLY A 177 -3.19 -17.47 27.97
N GLU A 178 -2.26 -18.21 27.39
CA GLU A 178 -1.73 -17.96 26.04
C GLU A 178 -2.76 -18.31 24.96
N ARG A 179 -3.54 -19.39 25.16
CA ARG A 179 -4.59 -19.83 24.22
C ARG A 179 -5.58 -18.71 23.91
N VAL A 180 -5.97 -17.91 24.90
CA VAL A 180 -6.92 -16.81 24.70
C VAL A 180 -6.37 -15.80 23.69
N LYS A 181 -5.10 -15.41 23.84
CA LYS A 181 -4.43 -14.46 22.95
C LYS A 181 -4.25 -15.03 21.55
N LEU A 182 -3.80 -16.29 21.46
CA LEU A 182 -3.57 -16.96 20.18
C LEU A 182 -4.87 -17.19 19.42
N ASN A 183 -5.95 -17.60 20.11
CA ASN A 183 -7.27 -17.75 19.48
C ASN A 183 -7.83 -16.43 18.93
N LYS A 184 -7.63 -15.32 19.65
CA LYS A 184 -8.01 -14.00 19.14
C LYS A 184 -7.25 -13.66 17.85
N LYS A 185 -5.96 -13.93 17.81
CA LYS A 185 -5.12 -13.74 16.61
C LYS A 185 -5.57 -14.66 15.47
N LEU A 186 -5.86 -15.93 15.77
CA LEU A 186 -6.36 -16.89 14.80
C LEU A 186 -7.68 -16.43 14.16
N THR A 187 -8.63 -15.97 14.96
CA THR A 187 -9.90 -15.42 14.46
C THR A 187 -9.68 -14.23 13.51
N THR A 188 -8.76 -13.35 13.84
CA THR A 188 -8.40 -12.21 12.97
C THR A 188 -7.82 -12.69 11.65
N LEU A 189 -6.86 -13.61 11.68
CA LEU A 189 -6.24 -14.15 10.44
C LEU A 189 -7.25 -14.95 9.60
N GLN A 190 -8.15 -15.69 10.20
CA GLN A 190 -9.20 -16.40 9.47
C GLN A 190 -10.19 -15.44 8.78
N ALA A 191 -10.52 -14.32 9.44
CA ALA A 191 -11.34 -13.27 8.83
C ALA A 191 -10.62 -12.58 7.67
N GLN A 192 -9.32 -12.33 7.79
CA GLN A 192 -8.48 -11.79 6.73
C GLN A 192 -8.34 -12.76 5.55
N ASP A 193 -8.12 -14.05 5.82
CA ASP A 193 -8.05 -15.09 4.77
C ASP A 193 -9.37 -15.22 4.00
N ALA A 194 -10.50 -15.16 4.69
CA ALA A 194 -11.82 -15.18 4.04
C ALA A 194 -12.04 -13.92 3.17
N GLU A 195 -11.65 -12.74 3.65
CA GLU A 195 -11.79 -11.48 2.92
C GLU A 195 -10.92 -11.46 1.67
N ILE A 196 -9.65 -11.86 1.76
CA ILE A 196 -8.75 -11.84 0.60
C ILE A 196 -9.12 -12.88 -0.45
N ARG A 197 -9.74 -14.01 -0.05
CA ARG A 197 -10.28 -14.99 -1.01
C ARG A 197 -11.43 -14.41 -1.81
N ALA A 198 -12.36 -13.72 -1.15
CA ALA A 198 -13.46 -13.05 -1.85
C ALA A 198 -12.95 -11.97 -2.79
N TYR A 199 -11.95 -11.20 -2.34
CA TYR A 199 -11.32 -10.16 -3.16
C TYR A 199 -10.58 -10.73 -4.38
N GLU A 200 -9.95 -11.89 -4.24
CA GLU A 200 -9.27 -12.57 -5.34
C GLU A 200 -10.23 -12.91 -6.47
N GLU A 201 -11.43 -13.38 -6.16
CA GLU A 201 -12.47 -13.65 -7.14
C GLU A 201 -12.91 -12.39 -7.90
N GLU A 202 -13.04 -11.25 -7.20
CA GLU A 202 -13.40 -9.97 -7.82
C GLU A 202 -12.27 -9.47 -8.74
N ILE A 203 -11.02 -9.50 -8.29
CA ILE A 203 -9.87 -8.99 -9.06
C ILE A 203 -9.51 -9.91 -10.23
N HIS A 204 -9.77 -11.20 -10.14
CA HIS A 204 -9.54 -12.19 -11.19
C HIS A 204 -10.24 -11.77 -12.49
N HIS A 205 -11.53 -11.47 -12.41
CA HIS A 205 -12.31 -11.06 -13.60
C HIS A 205 -11.77 -9.82 -14.29
N LEU A 206 -11.23 -8.87 -13.52
CA LEU A 206 -10.61 -7.65 -14.08
C LEU A 206 -9.20 -7.92 -14.63
N ALA A 207 -8.44 -8.80 -13.98
CA ALA A 207 -7.09 -9.16 -14.41
C ALA A 207 -7.08 -9.78 -15.81
N ASP A 208 -8.02 -10.68 -16.09
CA ASP A 208 -8.12 -11.39 -17.35
C ASP A 208 -8.48 -10.48 -18.53
N GLN A 209 -9.12 -9.36 -18.26
CA GLN A 209 -9.55 -8.42 -19.30
C GLN A 209 -8.42 -7.55 -19.84
N MET A 210 -7.28 -7.45 -19.15
CA MET A 210 -6.13 -6.63 -19.55
C MET A 210 -6.55 -5.20 -19.95
N ILE A 211 -7.38 -4.55 -19.14
CA ILE A 211 -8.03 -3.27 -19.44
C ILE A 211 -6.99 -2.17 -19.59
N SER A 212 -7.02 -1.45 -20.72
CA SER A 212 -6.28 -0.21 -20.90
C SER A 212 -7.07 0.98 -20.39
N ILE A 213 -6.37 2.00 -19.88
CA ILE A 213 -6.97 3.30 -19.55
C ILE A 213 -6.45 4.38 -20.49
N ASP A 214 -7.26 5.43 -20.67
CA ASP A 214 -6.85 6.65 -21.36
C ASP A 214 -6.70 7.77 -20.32
N LEU A 215 -5.49 8.29 -20.17
CA LEU A 215 -5.22 9.37 -19.20
C LEU A 215 -5.98 10.66 -19.52
N ASP A 216 -6.31 10.90 -20.79
CA ASP A 216 -7.08 12.07 -21.23
C ASP A 216 -8.55 12.00 -20.78
N ASP A 217 -9.08 10.81 -20.49
CA ASP A 217 -10.39 10.62 -19.88
C ASP A 217 -10.47 11.15 -18.43
N GLY A 218 -9.33 11.37 -17.82
CA GLY A 218 -9.20 11.90 -16.47
C GLY A 218 -9.47 10.87 -15.37
N VAL A 219 -9.20 11.30 -14.12
CA VAL A 219 -9.18 10.39 -12.94
C VAL A 219 -10.53 9.72 -12.72
N LYS A 220 -11.64 10.45 -12.76
CA LYS A 220 -12.97 9.91 -12.38
C LYS A 220 -13.44 8.79 -13.30
N LYS A 221 -13.30 8.98 -14.62
CA LYS A 221 -13.74 8.00 -15.60
C LYS A 221 -12.92 6.72 -15.50
N ASN A 222 -11.61 6.88 -15.41
CA ASN A 222 -10.70 5.74 -15.25
C ASN A 222 -10.91 5.02 -13.90
N TYR A 223 -11.12 5.77 -12.81
CA TYR A 223 -11.39 5.17 -11.49
C TYR A 223 -12.67 4.32 -11.49
N ALA A 224 -13.72 4.78 -12.16
CA ALA A 224 -15.00 4.09 -12.21
C ALA A 224 -14.91 2.68 -12.85
N ILE A 225 -13.93 2.44 -13.72
CA ILE A 225 -13.70 1.14 -14.35
C ILE A 225 -13.36 0.08 -13.29
N PHE A 226 -12.65 0.46 -12.24
CA PHE A 226 -12.10 -0.44 -11.22
C PHE A 226 -12.73 -0.22 -9.84
N GLN A 227 -13.83 0.53 -9.74
CA GLN A 227 -14.40 0.96 -8.46
C GLN A 227 -14.75 -0.16 -7.49
N ASP A 228 -15.02 -1.39 -7.98
CA ASP A 228 -15.41 -2.53 -7.17
C ASP A 228 -14.24 -3.15 -6.41
N VAL A 229 -13.01 -2.96 -6.90
CA VAL A 229 -11.77 -3.44 -6.27
C VAL A 229 -10.93 -2.32 -5.64
N LEU A 230 -11.36 -1.07 -5.79
CA LEU A 230 -10.71 0.11 -5.23
C LEU A 230 -11.40 0.61 -3.95
N ALA A 231 -10.63 1.29 -3.10
CA ALA A 231 -11.16 1.96 -1.92
C ALA A 231 -12.22 3.00 -2.33
N LYS A 232 -13.33 3.07 -1.59
CA LYS A 232 -14.41 4.04 -1.87
C LYS A 232 -13.93 5.47 -1.65
N ILE A 233 -14.09 6.31 -2.66
CA ILE A 233 -13.86 7.76 -2.58
C ILE A 233 -15.11 8.41 -1.99
N LYS A 234 -15.07 8.71 -0.68
CA LYS A 234 -16.15 9.41 0.02
C LYS A 234 -15.93 10.91 0.06
#